data_a4e42d2a82a17d0cd4f716d802cf1de0
#
_entry.id   a4e42d2a82a17d0cd4f716d802cf1de0
#
_cell.length_a   1.000
_cell.length_b   1.000
_cell.length_c   1.000
_cell.angle_alpha   90.00
_cell.angle_beta   90.00
_cell.angle_gamma   90.00
#
_symmetry.space_group_name_H-M   'P 1'
#
loop_
_entity.id
_entity.type
_entity.pdbx_description
1 polymer ?
#
loop_
_entity_poly.entity_id
_entity_poly.type
_entity_poly.pdbx_seq_one_letter_code
_entity_poly.pdbx_strand_id
1 'polypeptide(L)'
;MGFDSEWTAEAYGTDAETSATWIQAKTEKIRVCTAIMQMPARTPAKCAMTTMSLHQLSGGRFIAGLGASGPQVVEGWHGVPYGKPVTRTKEYIQIMRKIMGREGPVEFDGSIYQMPNKGEGTTGLGKPLKSILEPAPDVPIYTASITPAGLRCAGEVADGVFPVWMDPDKYDVLGEYLEEGFARAGNGKSLDNFDVAPFVTVAMNDDLDAAFDALRPYLAL
;
A
#
# COMPACT_ATOMS: atom_id res chain seq x y z
N MET A 1 10.51 10.19 -22.59
CA MET A 1 10.99 8.97 -21.93
C MET A 1 9.75 8.13 -21.70
N GLY A 2 9.62 6.91 -22.07
CA GLY A 2 8.37 6.15 -22.09
C GLY A 2 8.10 5.38 -20.77
N PHE A 3 8.27 6.03 -19.60
CA PHE A 3 7.89 5.43 -18.33
C PHE A 3 6.38 5.28 -18.21
N ASP A 4 5.94 4.13 -17.72
CA ASP A 4 4.54 3.80 -17.50
C ASP A 4 4.00 4.36 -16.18
N SER A 5 4.80 4.33 -15.13
CA SER A 5 4.42 4.77 -13.80
C SER A 5 5.56 5.45 -13.05
N GLU A 6 5.20 6.27 -12.08
CA GLU A 6 6.09 6.92 -11.13
C GLU A 6 5.62 6.61 -9.71
N TRP A 7 6.54 6.38 -8.79
CA TRP A 7 6.25 5.89 -7.44
C TRP A 7 6.91 6.75 -6.37
N THR A 8 6.09 7.46 -5.60
CA THR A 8 6.58 8.30 -4.49
C THR A 8 6.76 7.50 -3.22
N ALA A 9 7.87 7.71 -2.53
CA ALA A 9 8.20 7.04 -1.28
C ALA A 9 7.89 7.91 -0.05
N GLU A 10 7.70 7.25 1.09
CA GLU A 10 7.52 7.89 2.39
C GLU A 10 8.28 7.11 3.46
N ALA A 11 9.04 7.83 4.26
CA ALA A 11 9.68 7.29 5.47
C ALA A 11 9.59 8.34 6.59
N TYR A 12 10.66 9.06 6.87
CA TYR A 12 10.74 10.20 7.80
C TYR A 12 11.24 11.46 7.07
N GLY A 13 10.84 11.60 5.81
CA GLY A 13 11.14 12.74 4.94
C GLY A 13 9.83 13.32 4.39
N THR A 14 9.76 13.50 3.07
CA THR A 14 8.55 13.96 2.38
C THR A 14 7.46 12.89 2.43
N ASP A 15 6.22 13.31 2.66
CA ASP A 15 5.08 12.40 2.55
C ASP A 15 4.79 12.01 1.10
N ALA A 16 4.26 10.82 0.91
CA ALA A 16 4.05 10.26 -0.41
C ALA A 16 2.92 10.96 -1.18
N GLU A 17 1.84 11.32 -0.49
CA GLU A 17 0.67 11.89 -1.15
C GLU A 17 0.89 13.32 -1.64
N THR A 18 1.66 14.15 -0.95
CA THR A 18 1.99 15.52 -1.40
C THR A 18 2.83 15.46 -2.67
N SER A 19 3.86 14.62 -2.69
CA SER A 19 4.72 14.42 -3.87
C SER A 19 3.92 13.86 -5.05
N ALA A 20 3.12 12.82 -4.83
CA ALA A 20 2.26 12.23 -5.83
C ALA A 20 1.27 13.26 -6.41
N THR A 21 0.64 14.08 -5.57
CA THR A 21 -0.29 15.13 -5.99
C THR A 21 0.39 16.14 -6.91
N TRP A 22 1.62 16.56 -6.55
CA TRP A 22 2.37 17.51 -7.36
C TRP A 22 2.73 16.96 -8.74
N ILE A 23 3.24 15.72 -8.79
CA ILE A 23 3.61 15.06 -10.05
C ILE A 23 2.37 14.83 -10.91
N GLN A 24 1.29 14.36 -10.32
CA GLN A 24 0.01 14.14 -10.98
C GLN A 24 -0.54 15.42 -11.65
N ALA A 25 -0.42 16.57 -10.98
CA ALA A 25 -0.86 17.86 -11.50
C ALA A 25 0.02 18.37 -12.65
N LYS A 26 1.23 17.84 -12.83
CA LYS A 26 2.20 18.21 -13.88
C LYS A 26 2.29 17.20 -15.02
N THR A 27 1.54 16.11 -14.96
CA THR A 27 1.58 15.01 -15.93
C THR A 27 0.17 14.64 -16.39
N GLU A 28 0.05 14.10 -17.61
CA GLU A 28 -1.24 13.78 -18.21
C GLU A 28 -1.45 12.27 -18.46
N LYS A 29 -0.37 11.48 -18.60
CA LYS A 29 -0.44 10.09 -19.06
C LYS A 29 0.15 9.09 -18.07
N ILE A 30 1.26 9.42 -17.43
CA ILE A 30 1.96 8.52 -16.50
C ILE A 30 1.05 8.19 -15.31
N ARG A 31 1.02 6.93 -14.91
CA ARG A 31 0.39 6.53 -13.65
C ARG A 31 1.21 7.08 -12.49
N VAL A 32 0.54 7.63 -11.50
CA VAL A 32 1.18 8.19 -10.31
C VAL A 32 0.79 7.34 -9.11
N CYS A 33 1.77 6.90 -8.38
CA CYS A 33 1.62 5.84 -7.41
C CYS A 33 2.38 6.18 -6.13
N THR A 34 2.04 5.51 -5.04
CA THR A 34 2.81 5.59 -3.80
C THR A 34 3.52 4.26 -3.52
N ALA A 35 4.77 4.34 -3.07
CA ALA A 35 5.55 3.16 -2.70
C ALA A 35 6.44 3.47 -1.50
N ILE A 36 5.85 3.65 -0.36
CA ILE A 36 4.46 3.38 0.04
C ILE A 36 3.90 4.55 0.86
N MET A 37 2.58 4.69 1.00
CA MET A 37 1.98 5.41 2.12
C MET A 37 2.09 4.55 3.39
N GLN A 38 2.61 5.10 4.47
CA GLN A 38 2.73 4.37 5.74
C GLN A 38 1.37 4.30 6.45
N MET A 39 0.83 3.09 6.62
CA MET A 39 -0.44 2.89 7.31
C MET A 39 -0.47 3.42 8.75
N PRO A 40 0.61 3.30 9.55
CA PRO A 40 0.62 3.85 10.92
C PRO A 40 0.51 5.38 10.99
N ALA A 41 0.87 6.10 9.93
CA ALA A 41 0.81 7.56 9.88
C ALA A 41 -0.62 8.10 9.65
N ARG A 42 -1.57 7.25 9.27
CA ARG A 42 -2.93 7.68 8.89
C ARG A 42 -3.99 6.62 9.17
N THR A 43 -5.23 7.07 9.43
CA THR A 43 -6.35 6.14 9.58
C THR A 43 -6.76 5.53 8.23
N PRO A 44 -7.40 4.34 8.21
CA PRO A 44 -7.94 3.76 6.97
C PRO A 44 -8.90 4.69 6.24
N ALA A 45 -9.73 5.42 6.99
CA ALA A 45 -10.68 6.38 6.42
C ALA A 45 -9.97 7.56 5.73
N LYS A 46 -8.92 8.14 6.37
CA LYS A 46 -8.13 9.20 5.76
C LYS A 46 -7.43 8.70 4.48
N CYS A 47 -6.86 7.50 4.54
CA CYS A 47 -6.17 6.92 3.39
C CYS A 47 -7.14 6.65 2.22
N ALA A 48 -8.32 6.11 2.49
CA ALA A 48 -9.35 5.91 1.47
C ALA A 48 -9.78 7.24 0.82
N MET A 49 -10.04 8.28 1.64
CA MET A 49 -10.38 9.62 1.12
C MET A 49 -9.28 10.20 0.25
N THR A 50 -8.02 10.10 0.65
CA THR A 50 -6.87 10.55 -0.15
C THR A 50 -6.79 9.77 -1.45
N THR A 51 -6.90 8.45 -1.41
CA THR A 51 -6.88 7.56 -2.58
C THR A 51 -7.98 7.92 -3.58
N MET A 52 -9.22 8.08 -3.11
CA MET A 52 -10.35 8.49 -3.96
C MET A 52 -10.14 9.87 -4.58
N SER A 53 -9.63 10.84 -3.80
CA SER A 53 -9.34 12.18 -4.30
C SER A 53 -8.26 12.18 -5.37
N LEU A 54 -7.14 11.50 -5.13
CA LEU A 54 -6.05 11.39 -6.11
C LEU A 54 -6.49 10.66 -7.39
N HIS A 55 -7.29 9.62 -7.24
CA HIS A 55 -7.86 8.89 -8.38
C HIS A 55 -8.75 9.81 -9.24
N GLN A 56 -9.67 10.55 -8.63
CA GLN A 56 -10.55 11.49 -9.35
C GLN A 56 -9.76 12.62 -10.01
N LEU A 57 -8.84 13.26 -9.29
CA LEU A 57 -8.01 14.36 -9.80
C LEU A 57 -7.08 13.92 -10.93
N SER A 58 -6.65 12.67 -10.96
CA SER A 58 -5.79 12.13 -12.02
C SER A 58 -6.54 11.61 -13.25
N GLY A 59 -7.86 11.54 -13.19
CA GLY A 59 -8.64 10.88 -14.24
C GLY A 59 -8.39 9.35 -14.26
N GLY A 60 -8.23 8.74 -13.11
CA GLY A 60 -8.10 7.28 -12.99
C GLY A 60 -6.66 6.74 -13.00
N ARG A 61 -5.63 7.59 -12.93
CA ARG A 61 -4.21 7.20 -13.05
C ARG A 61 -3.53 6.84 -11.73
N PHE A 62 -4.22 6.95 -10.59
CA PHE A 62 -3.61 6.74 -9.28
C PHE A 62 -3.63 5.26 -8.85
N ILE A 63 -2.52 4.79 -8.25
CA ILE A 63 -2.38 3.50 -7.58
C ILE A 63 -1.96 3.75 -6.14
N ALA A 64 -2.69 3.15 -5.19
CA ALA A 64 -2.39 3.28 -3.77
C ALA A 64 -1.44 2.17 -3.31
N GLY A 65 -0.17 2.49 -3.09
CA GLY A 65 0.77 1.58 -2.46
C GLY A 65 0.85 1.82 -0.97
N LEU A 66 0.70 0.76 -0.18
CA LEU A 66 0.62 0.78 1.27
C LEU A 66 1.71 -0.06 1.94
N GLY A 67 2.14 0.33 3.12
CA GLY A 67 3.10 -0.43 3.90
C GLY A 67 2.94 -0.27 5.40
N ALA A 68 3.29 -1.32 6.13
CA ALA A 68 3.28 -1.30 7.60
C ALA A 68 4.44 -0.50 8.19
N SER A 69 5.49 -0.23 7.40
CA SER A 69 6.78 0.29 7.84
C SER A 69 7.50 -0.64 8.84
N GLY A 70 8.66 -0.25 9.34
CA GLY A 70 9.40 -0.99 10.35
C GLY A 70 9.10 -0.49 11.78
N PRO A 71 9.35 -1.30 12.81
CA PRO A 71 9.08 -0.91 14.19
C PRO A 71 9.85 0.36 14.61
N GLN A 72 11.05 0.57 14.09
CA GLN A 72 11.87 1.77 14.39
C GLN A 72 11.16 3.06 13.97
N VAL A 73 10.50 3.05 12.80
CA VAL A 73 9.75 4.21 12.30
C VAL A 73 8.39 4.31 12.97
N VAL A 74 7.68 3.20 13.12
CA VAL A 74 6.34 3.17 13.71
C VAL A 74 6.36 3.64 15.16
N GLU A 75 7.26 3.10 15.96
CA GLU A 75 7.34 3.42 17.39
C GLU A 75 8.19 4.66 17.65
N GLY A 76 9.31 4.83 16.92
CA GLY A 76 10.25 5.92 17.14
C GLY A 76 9.83 7.25 16.51
N TRP A 77 9.20 7.23 15.32
CA TRP A 77 8.80 8.44 14.60
C TRP A 77 7.32 8.76 14.73
N HIS A 78 6.45 7.77 14.55
CA HIS A 78 5.00 7.99 14.66
C HIS A 78 4.46 7.87 16.09
N GLY A 79 5.23 7.30 17.03
CA GLY A 79 4.85 7.19 18.43
C GLY A 79 3.66 6.27 18.69
N VAL A 80 3.43 5.30 17.81
CA VAL A 80 2.31 4.34 17.94
C VAL A 80 2.83 2.90 18.02
N PRO A 81 2.13 1.98 18.68
CA PRO A 81 2.57 0.59 18.79
C PRO A 81 2.68 -0.10 17.42
N TYR A 82 3.76 -0.83 17.18
CA TYR A 82 3.92 -1.65 15.98
C TYR A 82 2.85 -2.75 15.90
N GLY A 83 2.66 -3.50 16.96
CA GLY A 83 1.57 -4.45 17.14
C GLY A 83 1.56 -5.61 16.14
N LYS A 84 0.42 -5.84 15.50
CA LYS A 84 0.19 -6.95 14.56
C LYS A 84 0.10 -6.42 13.12
N PRO A 85 1.23 -6.23 12.40
CA PRO A 85 1.23 -5.53 11.11
C PRO A 85 0.41 -6.24 10.02
N VAL A 86 0.45 -7.57 9.95
CA VAL A 86 -0.32 -8.34 8.95
C VAL A 86 -1.83 -8.19 9.17
N THR A 87 -2.29 -8.33 10.41
CA THR A 87 -3.70 -8.13 10.76
C THR A 87 -4.13 -6.70 10.49
N ARG A 88 -3.28 -5.73 10.85
CA ARG A 88 -3.52 -4.31 10.55
C ARG A 88 -3.68 -4.08 9.05
N THR A 89 -2.78 -4.59 8.24
CA THR A 89 -2.83 -4.45 6.78
C THR A 89 -4.14 -5.01 6.21
N LYS A 90 -4.52 -6.20 6.63
CA LYS A 90 -5.75 -6.85 6.17
C LYS A 90 -6.99 -6.00 6.50
N GLU A 91 -7.18 -5.67 7.78
CA GLU A 91 -8.32 -4.87 8.24
C GLU A 91 -8.33 -3.47 7.61
N TYR A 92 -7.16 -2.85 7.47
CA TYR A 92 -7.00 -1.53 6.86
C TYR A 92 -7.50 -1.51 5.42
N ILE A 93 -7.07 -2.45 4.60
CA ILE A 93 -7.48 -2.54 3.19
C ILE A 93 -8.96 -2.87 3.09
N GLN A 94 -9.48 -3.78 3.92
CA GLN A 94 -10.90 -4.09 3.95
C GLN A 94 -11.77 -2.86 4.27
N ILE A 95 -11.34 -2.02 5.20
CA ILE A 95 -12.03 -0.75 5.52
C ILE A 95 -11.93 0.21 4.33
N MET A 96 -10.75 0.36 3.73
CA MET A 96 -10.60 1.20 2.55
C MET A 96 -11.53 0.77 1.42
N ARG A 97 -11.60 -0.54 1.10
CA ARG A 97 -12.51 -1.07 0.07
C ARG A 97 -13.98 -0.76 0.37
N LYS A 98 -14.42 -0.92 1.63
CA LYS A 98 -15.79 -0.55 2.04
C LYS A 98 -16.07 0.94 1.82
N ILE A 99 -15.12 1.82 2.15
CA ILE A 99 -15.27 3.27 1.95
C ILE A 99 -15.30 3.61 0.46
N MET A 100 -14.38 3.05 -0.32
CA MET A 100 -14.22 3.30 -1.75
C MET A 100 -15.37 2.73 -2.58
N GLY A 101 -15.89 1.56 -2.21
CA GLY A 101 -17.06 0.95 -2.85
C GLY A 101 -18.36 1.71 -2.59
N ARG A 102 -18.44 2.43 -1.46
CA ARG A 102 -19.58 3.30 -1.12
C ARG A 102 -20.95 2.59 -1.15
N GLU A 103 -21.00 1.31 -0.88
CA GLU A 103 -22.26 0.54 -0.87
C GLU A 103 -23.20 0.97 0.26
N GLY A 104 -22.66 1.39 1.40
CA GLY A 104 -23.44 1.84 2.58
C GLY A 104 -22.60 2.63 3.58
N PRO A 105 -23.19 3.03 4.72
CA PRO A 105 -22.44 3.51 5.87
C PRO A 105 -21.46 2.44 6.35
N VAL A 106 -20.24 2.86 6.72
CA VAL A 106 -19.14 1.93 7.03
C VAL A 106 -19.23 1.46 8.47
N GLU A 107 -19.38 0.15 8.62
CA GLU A 107 -19.23 -0.56 9.88
C GLU A 107 -18.13 -1.60 9.76
N PHE A 108 -17.29 -1.70 10.78
CA PHE A 108 -16.21 -2.69 10.85
C PHE A 108 -15.94 -3.07 12.30
N ASP A 109 -15.87 -4.36 12.57
CA ASP A 109 -15.59 -4.91 13.89
C ASP A 109 -14.41 -5.89 13.77
N GLY A 110 -13.20 -5.33 13.76
CA GLY A 110 -11.94 -6.07 13.66
C GLY A 110 -11.21 -6.17 15.01
N SER A 111 -10.07 -6.80 14.97
CA SER A 111 -9.21 -6.94 16.16
C SER A 111 -8.30 -5.71 16.39
N ILE A 112 -8.07 -4.90 15.36
CA ILE A 112 -7.26 -3.68 15.39
C ILE A 112 -8.15 -2.45 15.22
N TYR A 113 -9.10 -2.52 14.30
CA TYR A 113 -9.99 -1.41 13.97
C TYR A 113 -11.43 -1.72 14.32
N GLN A 114 -12.10 -0.76 14.98
CA GLN A 114 -13.52 -0.80 15.24
C GLN A 114 -14.15 0.51 14.73
N MET A 115 -15.13 0.40 13.84
CA MET A 115 -15.83 1.55 13.26
C MET A 115 -17.36 1.33 13.29
N PRO A 116 -18.14 2.18 13.96
CA PRO A 116 -17.70 3.26 14.86
C PRO A 116 -16.92 2.74 16.06
N ASN A 117 -15.98 3.54 16.55
CA ASN A 117 -15.25 3.20 17.77
C ASN A 117 -16.22 3.23 18.99
N LYS A 118 -16.19 2.16 19.79
CA LYS A 118 -17.00 1.99 21.01
C LYS A 118 -16.13 1.80 22.26
N GLY A 119 -14.80 1.95 22.11
CA GLY A 119 -13.84 1.76 23.19
C GLY A 119 -13.83 2.86 24.22
N GLU A 120 -12.94 2.73 25.20
CA GLU A 120 -12.72 3.70 26.25
C GLU A 120 -12.42 5.09 25.69
N GLY A 121 -12.92 6.15 26.33
CA GLY A 121 -12.74 7.54 25.92
C GLY A 121 -13.66 8.02 24.79
N THR A 122 -14.55 7.15 24.28
CA THR A 122 -15.55 7.58 23.29
C THR A 122 -16.72 8.33 23.92
N THR A 123 -17.30 9.26 23.15
CA THR A 123 -18.49 10.02 23.59
C THR A 123 -19.81 9.27 23.44
N GLY A 124 -19.80 8.10 22.76
CA GLY A 124 -21.00 7.37 22.38
C GLY A 124 -21.79 7.99 21.20
N LEU A 125 -21.34 9.11 20.65
CA LEU A 125 -22.00 9.79 19.52
C LEU A 125 -21.53 9.31 18.15
N GLY A 126 -20.55 8.40 18.10
CA GLY A 126 -20.05 7.80 16.86
C GLY A 126 -21.17 7.05 16.14
N LYS A 127 -21.33 7.32 14.85
CA LYS A 127 -22.27 6.60 13.97
C LYS A 127 -21.60 6.19 12.67
N PRO A 128 -22.08 5.13 12.00
CA PRO A 128 -21.60 4.77 10.67
C PRO A 128 -21.79 5.93 9.70
N LEU A 129 -20.74 6.23 8.92
CA LEU A 129 -20.75 7.27 7.90
C LEU A 129 -20.48 6.67 6.53
N LYS A 130 -20.96 7.32 5.48
CA LYS A 130 -20.75 6.98 4.09
C LYS A 130 -19.98 8.11 3.40
N SER A 131 -18.97 7.78 2.58
CA SER A 131 -18.24 8.78 1.79
C SER A 131 -19.20 9.57 0.89
N ILE A 132 -18.94 10.87 0.72
CA ILE A 132 -19.66 11.73 -0.23
C ILE A 132 -18.96 11.83 -1.60
N LEU A 133 -17.72 11.31 -1.72
CA LEU A 133 -17.00 11.25 -2.99
C LEU A 133 -17.64 10.21 -3.92
N GLU A 134 -17.39 10.34 -5.21
CA GLU A 134 -17.78 9.30 -6.19
C GLU A 134 -17.12 7.95 -5.85
N PRO A 135 -17.82 6.83 -6.05
CA PRO A 135 -17.23 5.51 -5.81
C PRO A 135 -15.97 5.29 -6.65
N ALA A 136 -15.00 4.61 -6.06
CA ALA A 136 -13.75 4.25 -6.72
C ALA A 136 -13.30 2.84 -6.29
N PRO A 137 -14.15 1.79 -6.48
CA PRO A 137 -13.86 0.43 -6.01
C PRO A 137 -12.65 -0.19 -6.70
N ASP A 138 -12.40 0.21 -7.95
CA ASP A 138 -11.41 -0.41 -8.83
C ASP A 138 -10.02 0.24 -8.74
N VAL A 139 -9.81 1.20 -7.83
CA VAL A 139 -8.47 1.77 -7.63
C VAL A 139 -7.55 0.67 -7.12
N PRO A 140 -6.44 0.39 -7.83
CA PRO A 140 -5.51 -0.64 -7.39
C PRO A 140 -4.87 -0.29 -6.06
N ILE A 141 -4.80 -1.28 -5.16
CA ILE A 141 -4.10 -1.19 -3.88
C ILE A 141 -2.97 -2.20 -3.86
N TYR A 142 -1.74 -1.73 -3.72
CA TYR A 142 -0.55 -2.58 -3.60
C TYR A 142 -0.01 -2.54 -2.17
N THR A 143 0.67 -3.61 -1.76
CA THR A 143 1.29 -3.67 -0.43
C THR A 143 2.77 -3.99 -0.48
N ALA A 144 3.56 -3.34 0.37
CA ALA A 144 4.93 -3.75 0.62
C ALA A 144 4.93 -4.96 1.58
N SER A 145 5.37 -6.11 1.10
CA SER A 145 5.36 -7.37 1.85
C SER A 145 6.53 -8.26 1.43
N ILE A 146 7.28 -8.73 2.43
CA ILE A 146 8.46 -9.60 2.23
C ILE A 146 8.40 -10.90 3.05
N THR A 147 7.51 -10.97 4.03
CA THR A 147 7.37 -12.18 4.86
C THR A 147 6.32 -13.12 4.28
N PRO A 148 6.42 -14.43 4.51
CA PRO A 148 5.38 -15.38 4.08
C PRO A 148 3.95 -14.99 4.49
N ALA A 149 3.78 -14.51 5.72
CA ALA A 149 2.47 -14.05 6.20
C ALA A 149 2.01 -12.76 5.50
N GLY A 150 2.93 -11.84 5.21
CA GLY A 150 2.66 -10.61 4.48
C GLY A 150 2.28 -10.89 3.02
N LEU A 151 2.99 -11.81 2.36
CA LEU A 151 2.70 -12.22 0.98
C LEU A 151 1.32 -12.90 0.85
N ARG A 152 0.98 -13.79 1.80
CA ARG A 152 -0.38 -14.36 1.87
C ARG A 152 -1.45 -13.27 2.02
N CYS A 153 -1.19 -12.31 2.90
CA CYS A 153 -2.10 -11.18 3.10
C CYS A 153 -2.22 -10.33 1.82
N ALA A 154 -1.09 -10.01 1.16
CA ALA A 154 -1.10 -9.29 -0.12
C ALA A 154 -1.95 -10.03 -1.16
N GLY A 155 -1.69 -11.32 -1.37
CA GLY A 155 -2.49 -12.16 -2.28
C GLY A 155 -3.98 -12.18 -1.93
N GLU A 156 -4.33 -12.13 -0.63
CA GLU A 156 -5.72 -12.16 -0.20
C GLU A 156 -6.46 -10.84 -0.44
N VAL A 157 -5.87 -9.68 -0.10
CA VAL A 157 -6.63 -8.41 -0.01
C VAL A 157 -6.16 -7.29 -0.95
N ALA A 158 -4.97 -7.39 -1.54
CA ALA A 158 -4.40 -6.36 -2.41
C ALA A 158 -4.50 -6.73 -3.89
N ASP A 159 -4.19 -5.81 -4.79
CA ASP A 159 -4.15 -6.02 -6.24
C ASP A 159 -2.72 -6.13 -6.76
N GLY A 160 -1.74 -5.90 -5.90
CA GLY A 160 -0.33 -6.06 -6.21
C GLY A 160 0.55 -6.05 -4.96
N VAL A 161 1.82 -6.40 -5.16
CA VAL A 161 2.83 -6.48 -4.10
C VAL A 161 4.15 -5.88 -4.54
N PHE A 162 4.84 -5.22 -3.60
CA PHE A 162 6.22 -4.76 -3.75
C PHE A 162 7.17 -5.70 -2.99
N PRO A 163 7.69 -6.75 -3.60
CA PRO A 163 8.79 -7.49 -3.01
C PRO A 163 10.08 -6.69 -3.14
N VAL A 164 10.95 -6.77 -2.13
CA VAL A 164 12.32 -6.24 -2.20
C VAL A 164 13.30 -7.40 -2.43
N TRP A 165 14.38 -7.12 -3.15
CA TRP A 165 15.45 -8.10 -3.45
C TRP A 165 14.94 -9.41 -4.07
N MET A 166 13.97 -9.28 -4.94
CA MET A 166 13.44 -10.40 -5.67
C MET A 166 14.43 -10.82 -6.78
N ASP A 167 14.80 -12.09 -6.79
CA ASP A 167 15.46 -12.74 -7.92
C ASP A 167 14.37 -13.19 -8.91
N PRO A 168 14.31 -12.64 -10.14
CA PRO A 168 13.25 -13.01 -11.09
C PRO A 168 13.28 -14.49 -11.48
N ASP A 169 14.45 -15.15 -11.42
CA ASP A 169 14.59 -16.56 -11.71
C ASP A 169 14.13 -17.47 -10.55
N LYS A 170 13.78 -16.88 -9.41
CA LYS A 170 13.31 -17.57 -8.19
C LYS A 170 11.96 -17.07 -7.73
N TYR A 171 11.07 -16.76 -8.64
CA TYR A 171 9.72 -16.30 -8.33
C TYR A 171 8.94 -17.28 -7.44
N ASP A 172 9.19 -18.60 -7.61
CA ASP A 172 8.58 -19.67 -6.81
C ASP A 172 8.71 -19.46 -5.30
N VAL A 173 9.80 -18.84 -4.84
CA VAL A 173 9.99 -18.47 -3.41
C VAL A 173 8.90 -17.55 -2.87
N LEU A 174 8.32 -16.70 -3.72
CA LEU A 174 7.23 -15.78 -3.37
C LEU A 174 5.88 -16.33 -3.81
N GLY A 175 5.85 -17.00 -4.96
CA GLY A 175 4.66 -17.43 -5.66
C GLY A 175 3.77 -18.34 -4.83
N GLU A 176 4.35 -19.31 -4.13
CA GLU A 176 3.60 -20.23 -3.26
C GLU A 176 2.74 -19.48 -2.22
N TYR A 177 3.31 -18.46 -1.58
CA TYR A 177 2.59 -17.69 -0.56
C TYR A 177 1.52 -16.76 -1.16
N LEU A 178 1.79 -16.20 -2.33
CA LEU A 178 0.79 -15.40 -3.06
C LEU A 178 -0.39 -16.26 -3.48
N GLU A 179 -0.14 -17.45 -4.02
CA GLU A 179 -1.19 -18.39 -4.43
C GLU A 179 -2.05 -18.86 -3.26
N GLU A 180 -1.46 -19.13 -2.08
CA GLU A 180 -2.24 -19.37 -0.86
C GLU A 180 -3.14 -18.17 -0.51
N GLY A 181 -2.65 -16.94 -0.72
CA GLY A 181 -3.41 -15.71 -0.57
C GLY A 181 -4.56 -15.62 -1.57
N PHE A 182 -4.31 -15.90 -2.84
CA PHE A 182 -5.34 -15.93 -3.89
C PHE A 182 -6.43 -16.94 -3.60
N ALA A 183 -6.06 -18.14 -3.13
CA ALA A 183 -7.03 -19.16 -2.72
C ALA A 183 -7.93 -18.67 -1.57
N ARG A 184 -7.42 -17.87 -0.64
CA ARG A 184 -8.21 -17.27 0.45
C ARG A 184 -9.10 -16.12 -0.03
N ALA A 185 -8.65 -15.34 -1.01
CA ALA A 185 -9.44 -14.28 -1.61
C ALA A 185 -10.65 -14.85 -2.36
N GLY A 186 -10.48 -15.97 -3.05
CA GLY A 186 -11.47 -16.53 -3.95
C GLY A 186 -11.68 -15.64 -5.19
N ASN A 187 -12.86 -15.72 -5.78
CA ASN A 187 -13.28 -14.86 -6.91
C ASN A 187 -12.37 -14.90 -8.16
N GLY A 188 -11.66 -16.02 -8.38
CA GLY A 188 -10.78 -16.18 -9.55
C GLY A 188 -9.51 -15.32 -9.49
N LYS A 189 -9.07 -14.91 -8.30
CA LYS A 189 -7.83 -14.17 -8.14
C LYS A 189 -6.64 -15.05 -8.50
N SER A 190 -5.73 -14.51 -9.29
CA SER A 190 -4.54 -15.19 -9.81
C SER A 190 -3.49 -14.15 -10.24
N LEU A 191 -2.33 -14.61 -10.72
CA LEU A 191 -1.32 -13.75 -11.32
C LEU A 191 -1.79 -13.01 -12.58
N ASP A 192 -2.85 -13.47 -13.25
CA ASP A 192 -3.41 -12.77 -14.42
C ASP A 192 -4.06 -11.42 -14.06
N ASN A 193 -4.43 -11.24 -12.79
CA ASN A 193 -5.09 -10.04 -12.26
C ASN A 193 -4.43 -9.49 -10.99
N PHE A 194 -3.16 -9.82 -10.78
CA PHE A 194 -2.37 -9.36 -9.63
C PHE A 194 -0.95 -9.00 -10.08
N ASP A 195 -0.49 -7.79 -9.73
CA ASP A 195 0.82 -7.32 -10.11
C ASP A 195 1.89 -7.67 -9.05
N VAL A 196 3.03 -8.19 -9.52
CA VAL A 196 4.25 -8.31 -8.73
C VAL A 196 5.25 -7.26 -9.22
N ALA A 197 5.45 -6.20 -8.45
CA ALA A 197 6.24 -5.02 -8.81
C ALA A 197 7.50 -4.90 -7.93
N PRO A 198 8.59 -5.63 -8.22
CA PRO A 198 9.79 -5.59 -7.40
C PRO A 198 10.52 -4.25 -7.53
N PHE A 199 11.11 -3.79 -6.41
CA PHE A 199 12.09 -2.72 -6.43
C PHE A 199 13.45 -3.24 -6.89
N VAL A 200 13.99 -2.62 -7.92
CA VAL A 200 15.33 -2.91 -8.44
C VAL A 200 16.17 -1.64 -8.37
N THR A 201 17.19 -1.64 -7.51
CA THR A 201 18.15 -0.53 -7.45
C THR A 201 19.11 -0.64 -8.62
N VAL A 202 19.27 0.45 -9.37
CA VAL A 202 20.14 0.51 -10.55
C VAL A 202 21.24 1.54 -10.33
N ALA A 203 22.49 1.15 -10.54
CA ALA A 203 23.63 2.05 -10.64
C ALA A 203 24.21 1.99 -12.06
N MET A 204 24.40 3.14 -12.68
CA MET A 204 24.99 3.26 -14.01
C MET A 204 26.38 3.89 -13.90
N ASN A 205 27.41 3.18 -14.29
CA ASN A 205 28.78 3.66 -14.35
C ASN A 205 29.54 2.90 -15.43
N ASP A 206 30.51 3.54 -16.09
CA ASP A 206 31.42 2.89 -17.04
C ASP A 206 32.39 1.95 -16.32
N ASP A 207 32.69 2.22 -15.05
CA ASP A 207 33.46 1.34 -14.17
C ASP A 207 32.48 0.47 -13.34
N LEU A 208 32.55 -0.84 -13.55
CA LEU A 208 31.67 -1.82 -12.92
C LEU A 208 31.89 -1.90 -11.40
N ASP A 209 33.14 -1.79 -10.92
CA ASP A 209 33.44 -1.82 -9.49
C ASP A 209 32.85 -0.59 -8.79
N ALA A 210 32.95 0.58 -9.41
CA ALA A 210 32.33 1.79 -8.89
C ALA A 210 30.78 1.70 -8.87
N ALA A 211 30.18 1.02 -9.86
CA ALA A 211 28.74 0.75 -9.85
C ALA A 211 28.32 -0.17 -8.68
N PHE A 212 29.07 -1.24 -8.44
CA PHE A 212 28.82 -2.12 -7.29
C PHE A 212 29.02 -1.41 -5.95
N ASP A 213 30.06 -0.58 -5.82
CA ASP A 213 30.31 0.19 -4.60
C ASP A 213 29.18 1.15 -4.28
N ALA A 214 28.53 1.73 -5.29
CA ALA A 214 27.38 2.59 -5.12
C ALA A 214 26.13 1.83 -4.60
N LEU A 215 26.00 0.51 -4.87
CA LEU A 215 24.88 -0.31 -4.42
C LEU A 215 25.06 -0.91 -3.02
N ARG A 216 26.32 -1.11 -2.58
CA ARG A 216 26.62 -1.75 -1.28
C ARG A 216 25.92 -1.14 -0.07
N PRO A 217 25.77 0.20 0.08
CA PRO A 217 25.05 0.79 1.21
C PRO A 217 23.58 0.37 1.29
N TYR A 218 22.93 0.14 0.14
CA TYR A 218 21.53 -0.32 0.09
C TYR A 218 21.36 -1.79 0.48
N LEU A 219 22.41 -2.60 0.34
CA LEU A 219 22.40 -4.00 0.72
C LEU A 219 22.77 -4.20 2.20
N ALA A 220 23.35 -3.19 2.84
CA ALA A 220 23.80 -3.23 4.24
C ALA A 220 22.76 -2.72 5.24
N LEU A 221 21.62 -2.20 4.77
CA LEU A 221 20.50 -1.72 5.58
C LEU A 221 19.51 -2.86 5.84
#